data_868e0408f643465e7ce25fe8dc31f3a5
#
_entry.id   868e0408f643465e7ce25fe8dc31f3a5
#
_cell.length_a   1.000
_cell.length_b   1.000
_cell.length_c   1.000
_cell.angle_alpha   90.00
_cell.angle_beta   90.00
_cell.angle_gamma   90.00
#
_symmetry.space_group_name_H-M   'P 1'
#
loop_
_entity.id
_entity.type
_entity.pdbx_description
1 polymer ?
#
loop_
_entity_poly.entity_id
_entity_poly.type
_entity_poly.pdbx_seq_one_letter_code
_entity_poly.pdbx_strand_id
1 'polypeptide(L)'
;MMSSSLVSAFSPSPSDKLSSMSMASSFAPPLSFPPSSSRGKNVPAARVRASAEGGGPVLTGIVFEPFQEVKREDLAVPLSPYLSLARQCYAEDCEAAINEQINVEYTVSYVYHAMYAYFDRDNVALKGLAKFYKESSEEEREHAEKLMEYQNKRGGKVKLHSILMPHSEFEHVEKGDALYSMELALSLEKITNEKLLALHRVAEKNNDPQLADFIESEFLYEQVEAIKKIADFVTQLRMVGKGHGVWHFDQMLLHEGDMV
;
A
#
# COMPACT_ATOMS: atom_id res chain seq x y z
N MET A 1 10.40 -63.07 17.92
CA MET A 1 11.74 -62.63 18.38
C MET A 1 11.68 -61.12 18.37
N MET A 2 11.41 -60.57 19.53
CA MET A 2 12.29 -59.69 20.34
C MET A 2 12.71 -58.47 19.54
N SER A 3 12.12 -57.32 19.87
CA SER A 3 12.51 -56.35 20.93
C SER A 3 13.49 -55.30 20.42
N SER A 4 13.14 -54.03 20.42
CA SER A 4 13.60 -53.12 21.47
C SER A 4 13.07 -51.69 21.24
N SER A 5 12.40 -51.20 22.26
CA SER A 5 12.05 -49.82 22.49
C SER A 5 13.29 -48.98 22.75
N LEU A 6 13.29 -47.71 22.29
CA LEU A 6 14.11 -46.64 22.90
C LEU A 6 13.22 -45.39 23.04
N VAL A 7 12.77 -45.24 24.29
CA VAL A 7 12.20 -44.00 24.82
C VAL A 7 13.37 -43.11 25.21
N SER A 8 13.47 -41.93 24.64
CA SER A 8 14.38 -40.89 25.11
C SER A 8 13.57 -39.80 25.77
N ALA A 9 13.68 -39.71 27.08
CA ALA A 9 13.11 -38.68 27.94
C ALA A 9 13.95 -37.40 27.81
N PHE A 10 13.33 -36.25 27.57
CA PHE A 10 13.93 -34.96 27.80
C PHE A 10 13.30 -34.28 29.01
N SER A 11 14.15 -34.04 30.02
CA SER A 11 13.85 -33.33 31.27
C SER A 11 13.81 -31.81 31.02
N PRO A 12 13.02 -31.05 31.79
CA PRO A 12 13.00 -29.59 31.71
C PRO A 12 14.11 -28.95 32.57
N SER A 13 14.72 -27.90 32.07
CA SER A 13 15.70 -27.06 32.74
C SER A 13 15.02 -25.80 33.30
N PRO A 14 15.59 -25.15 34.35
CA PRO A 14 14.83 -24.30 35.28
C PRO A 14 14.78 -22.82 34.92
N SER A 15 13.71 -22.21 35.41
CA SER A 15 13.41 -20.82 35.68
C SER A 15 14.58 -19.83 35.77
N ASP A 16 14.49 -18.75 34.98
CA ASP A 16 15.22 -17.52 35.26
C ASP A 16 14.28 -16.36 35.58
N LYS A 17 14.74 -15.60 36.56
CA LYS A 17 14.08 -14.64 37.41
C LYS A 17 13.50 -13.43 36.71
N LEU A 18 12.29 -13.06 37.07
CA LEU A 18 11.74 -11.70 36.91
C LEU A 18 12.67 -10.67 37.57
N SER A 19 13.14 -9.72 36.78
CA SER A 19 13.70 -8.46 37.26
C SER A 19 12.69 -7.35 36.98
N SER A 20 12.13 -6.80 38.04
CA SER A 20 11.27 -5.65 38.04
C SER A 20 12.08 -4.39 37.69
N MET A 21 11.80 -3.73 36.58
CA MET A 21 12.30 -2.38 36.30
C MET A 21 11.15 -1.37 36.46
N SER A 22 11.33 -0.53 37.47
CA SER A 22 10.58 0.65 37.84
C SER A 22 10.41 1.64 36.68
N MET A 23 9.16 2.03 36.46
CA MET A 23 8.79 3.18 35.63
C MET A 23 9.12 4.47 36.38
N ALA A 24 10.15 5.18 35.94
CA ALA A 24 10.36 6.57 36.33
C ALA A 24 9.66 7.50 35.35
N SER A 25 8.58 8.10 35.78
CA SER A 25 7.86 9.18 35.12
C SER A 25 8.72 10.46 35.17
N SER A 26 9.22 10.94 34.05
CA SER A 26 9.83 12.26 33.95
C SER A 26 8.82 13.25 33.34
N PHE A 27 8.28 14.10 34.23
CA PHE A 27 7.52 15.29 33.85
C PHE A 27 8.47 16.33 33.23
N ALA A 28 8.21 16.77 32.00
CA ALA A 28 8.83 17.95 31.44
C ALA A 28 8.11 19.22 31.90
N PRO A 29 8.83 20.33 32.19
CA PRO A 29 8.20 21.58 32.65
C PRO A 29 7.61 22.36 31.47
N PRO A 30 6.60 23.24 31.70
CA PRO A 30 5.95 24.01 30.64
C PRO A 30 6.84 25.14 30.15
N LEU A 31 6.89 25.29 28.83
CA LEU A 31 7.54 26.41 28.15
C LEU A 31 6.72 27.69 28.34
N SER A 32 7.32 28.68 29.05
CA SER A 32 6.80 30.02 29.20
C SER A 32 7.16 30.88 27.96
N PHE A 33 6.16 31.48 27.31
CA PHE A 33 6.34 32.48 26.26
C PHE A 33 6.53 33.86 26.86
N PRO A 34 7.50 34.67 26.39
CA PRO A 34 7.61 36.08 26.80
C PRO A 34 6.61 36.94 25.99
N PRO A 35 6.09 38.01 26.60
CA PRO A 35 5.15 38.89 25.93
C PRO A 35 5.83 39.76 24.84
N SER A 36 5.19 39.89 23.68
CA SER A 36 5.62 40.72 22.59
C SER A 36 5.39 42.20 22.92
N SER A 37 6.46 42.97 23.03
CA SER A 37 6.38 44.45 23.06
C SER A 37 6.41 45.00 21.64
N SER A 38 5.32 45.58 21.23
CA SER A 38 5.22 46.40 20.02
C SER A 38 6.02 47.69 20.18
N ARG A 39 7.06 47.86 19.41
CA ARG A 39 7.70 49.15 19.20
C ARG A 39 7.91 49.37 17.71
N GLY A 40 7.05 50.22 17.14
CA GLY A 40 7.17 50.67 15.78
C GLY A 40 8.51 51.43 15.56
N LYS A 41 9.24 51.02 14.54
CA LYS A 41 10.29 51.82 13.93
C LYS A 41 10.00 51.92 12.45
N ASN A 42 9.74 53.16 12.01
CA ASN A 42 9.72 53.56 10.63
C ASN A 42 11.05 53.16 9.97
N VAL A 43 10.99 52.29 8.98
CA VAL A 43 12.13 52.01 8.10
C VAL A 43 11.85 52.71 6.78
N PRO A 44 12.76 53.57 6.27
CA PRO A 44 12.55 54.27 5.00
C PRO A 44 12.58 53.26 3.84
N ALA A 45 11.68 53.45 2.88
CA ALA A 45 11.61 52.71 1.66
C ALA A 45 12.94 52.77 0.90
N ALA A 46 13.72 51.72 0.95
CA ALA A 46 14.89 51.55 0.10
C ALA A 46 14.42 51.29 -1.33
N ARG A 47 14.64 52.25 -2.21
CA ARG A 47 14.55 52.08 -3.66
C ARG A 47 15.56 50.97 -4.04
N VAL A 48 15.06 49.77 -4.34
CA VAL A 48 15.87 48.75 -4.99
C VAL A 48 16.10 49.17 -6.42
N ARG A 49 17.35 49.61 -6.70
CA ARG A 49 17.84 49.72 -8.07
C ARG A 49 17.92 48.33 -8.63
N ALA A 50 17.21 48.06 -9.71
CA ALA A 50 17.37 46.87 -10.51
C ALA A 50 18.79 46.88 -11.11
N SER A 51 19.69 46.06 -10.59
CA SER A 51 20.90 45.66 -11.30
C SER A 51 20.54 44.47 -12.15
N ALA A 52 20.53 44.69 -13.46
CA ALA A 52 20.51 43.62 -14.44
C ALA A 52 21.83 42.89 -14.37
N GLU A 53 21.77 41.58 -14.02
CA GLU A 53 22.65 40.49 -14.43
C GLU A 53 22.39 39.28 -13.52
N GLY A 54 21.81 38.25 -14.10
CA GLY A 54 21.52 36.99 -13.40
C GLY A 54 20.14 36.44 -13.79
N GLY A 55 20.05 35.89 -15.01
CA GLY A 55 18.79 35.38 -15.55
C GLY A 55 18.26 34.17 -14.80
N GLY A 56 17.40 34.39 -13.81
CA GLY A 56 16.41 33.37 -13.40
C GLY A 56 15.19 33.48 -14.31
N PRO A 57 14.40 32.43 -14.51
CA PRO A 57 13.21 32.49 -15.36
C PRO A 57 12.20 33.47 -14.75
N VAL A 58 12.11 34.64 -15.33
CA VAL A 58 11.00 35.55 -15.05
C VAL A 58 9.81 34.95 -15.78
N LEU A 59 8.93 34.28 -15.06
CA LEU A 59 7.57 34.10 -15.50
C LEU A 59 6.98 35.49 -15.61
N THR A 60 7.00 36.04 -16.82
CA THR A 60 6.33 37.30 -17.10
C THR A 60 4.85 37.01 -17.05
N GLY A 61 4.20 37.30 -15.91
CA GLY A 61 2.83 36.88 -15.59
C GLY A 61 1.74 37.46 -16.48
N ILE A 62 2.03 37.97 -17.66
CA ILE A 62 1.06 38.63 -18.55
C ILE A 62 1.17 38.17 -20.01
N VAL A 63 2.32 37.73 -20.49
CA VAL A 63 2.49 37.28 -21.87
C VAL A 63 3.30 35.97 -21.87
N PHE A 64 2.70 34.89 -22.37
CA PHE A 64 3.37 33.62 -22.60
C PHE A 64 4.26 33.70 -23.84
N GLU A 65 5.58 33.60 -23.69
CA GLU A 65 6.56 33.60 -24.76
C GLU A 65 7.18 32.21 -24.98
N PRO A 66 6.51 31.32 -25.73
CA PRO A 66 6.89 29.89 -25.81
C PRO A 66 8.33 29.67 -26.27
N PHE A 67 8.82 30.45 -27.27
CA PHE A 67 10.17 30.29 -27.80
C PHE A 67 11.29 30.83 -26.90
N GLN A 68 10.95 31.58 -25.86
CA GLN A 68 11.89 31.96 -24.82
C GLN A 68 11.85 30.96 -23.66
N GLU A 69 10.65 30.54 -23.27
CA GLU A 69 10.45 29.61 -22.14
C GLU A 69 10.99 28.24 -22.40
N VAL A 70 10.90 27.68 -23.65
CA VAL A 70 11.48 26.36 -24.00
C VAL A 70 13.02 26.32 -23.94
N LYS A 71 13.70 27.46 -23.81
CA LYS A 71 15.15 27.53 -23.65
C LYS A 71 15.63 27.23 -22.23
N ARG A 72 14.72 27.04 -21.29
CA ARG A 72 15.05 26.70 -19.91
C ARG A 72 15.73 25.33 -19.85
N GLU A 73 16.75 25.22 -19.00
CA GLU A 73 17.54 23.97 -18.88
C GLU A 73 16.69 22.78 -18.41
N ASP A 74 15.70 23.04 -17.54
CA ASP A 74 14.80 22.02 -17.01
C ASP A 74 13.80 21.48 -18.06
N LEU A 75 13.64 22.17 -19.21
CA LEU A 75 12.83 21.74 -20.34
C LEU A 75 13.66 21.19 -21.50
N ALA A 76 14.99 21.18 -21.38
CA ALA A 76 15.87 20.67 -22.43
C ALA A 76 15.66 19.17 -22.66
N VAL A 77 15.54 18.76 -23.92
CA VAL A 77 15.43 17.35 -24.27
C VAL A 77 16.76 16.64 -24.01
N PRO A 78 16.80 15.60 -23.18
CA PRO A 78 18.03 14.87 -22.90
C PRO A 78 18.67 14.27 -24.15
N LEU A 79 19.96 14.41 -24.30
CA LEU A 79 20.73 13.82 -25.41
C LEU A 79 21.11 12.35 -25.15
N SER A 80 21.13 11.94 -23.88
CA SER A 80 21.49 10.59 -23.50
C SER A 80 20.33 9.62 -23.81
N PRO A 81 20.56 8.51 -24.54
CA PRO A 81 19.53 7.53 -24.83
C PRO A 81 19.07 6.73 -23.61
N TYR A 82 19.74 6.89 -22.47
CA TYR A 82 19.40 6.20 -21.23
C TYR A 82 18.48 7.04 -20.31
N LEU A 83 18.26 8.31 -20.63
CA LEU A 83 17.38 9.20 -19.88
C LEU A 83 15.98 9.20 -20.50
N SER A 84 14.97 9.19 -19.65
CA SER A 84 13.58 9.29 -20.11
C SER A 84 13.28 10.68 -20.68
N LEU A 85 12.69 10.72 -21.86
CA LEU A 85 12.23 11.95 -22.48
C LEU A 85 10.91 12.46 -21.87
N ALA A 86 10.14 11.57 -21.24
CA ALA A 86 8.86 11.89 -20.61
C ALA A 86 9.00 12.41 -19.17
N ARG A 87 10.17 12.23 -18.54
CA ARG A 87 10.35 12.57 -17.13
C ARG A 87 10.34 14.08 -16.92
N GLN A 88 9.35 14.56 -16.16
CA GLN A 88 9.23 15.95 -15.76
C GLN A 88 8.66 16.02 -14.34
N CYS A 89 9.36 16.72 -13.44
CA CYS A 89 8.94 16.91 -12.05
C CYS A 89 8.51 15.61 -11.35
N TYR A 90 9.23 14.51 -11.60
CA TYR A 90 8.98 13.20 -11.02
C TYR A 90 10.12 12.80 -10.09
N ALA A 91 9.88 12.89 -8.78
CA ALA A 91 10.88 12.67 -7.76
C ALA A 91 11.30 11.19 -7.68
N GLU A 92 12.56 10.94 -7.31
CA GLU A 92 13.07 9.56 -7.11
C GLU A 92 12.35 8.84 -5.97
N ASP A 93 11.93 9.57 -4.91
CA ASP A 93 11.14 9.03 -3.82
C ASP A 93 9.78 8.50 -4.34
N CYS A 94 9.12 9.23 -5.26
CA CYS A 94 7.86 8.81 -5.87
C CYS A 94 8.05 7.56 -6.75
N GLU A 95 9.10 7.55 -7.58
CA GLU A 95 9.46 6.38 -8.41
C GLU A 95 9.74 5.14 -7.56
N ALA A 96 10.47 5.29 -6.44
CA ALA A 96 10.76 4.19 -5.52
C ALA A 96 9.49 3.67 -4.84
N ALA A 97 8.64 4.57 -4.34
CA ALA A 97 7.41 4.20 -3.65
C ALA A 97 6.39 3.49 -4.58
N ILE A 98 6.30 3.89 -5.86
CA ILE A 98 5.50 3.15 -6.87
C ILE A 98 6.05 1.73 -7.05
N ASN A 99 7.38 1.55 -7.15
CA ASN A 99 7.97 0.21 -7.28
C ASN A 99 7.72 -0.66 -6.05
N GLU A 100 7.71 -0.08 -4.85
CA GLU A 100 7.33 -0.80 -3.63
C GLU A 100 5.86 -1.22 -3.67
N GLN A 101 4.95 -0.33 -4.10
CA GLN A 101 3.53 -0.66 -4.20
C GLN A 101 3.26 -1.74 -5.26
N ILE A 102 3.89 -1.69 -6.43
CA ILE A 102 3.82 -2.77 -7.44
C ILE A 102 4.14 -4.13 -6.80
N ASN A 103 5.16 -4.19 -5.94
CA ASN A 103 5.50 -5.44 -5.25
C ASN A 103 4.44 -5.85 -4.21
N VAL A 104 3.79 -4.89 -3.54
CA VAL A 104 2.69 -5.17 -2.60
C VAL A 104 1.53 -5.83 -3.35
N GLU A 105 1.05 -5.24 -4.45
CA GLU A 105 -0.07 -5.75 -5.24
C GLU A 105 0.22 -7.16 -5.79
N TYR A 106 1.38 -7.37 -6.39
CA TYR A 106 1.78 -8.71 -6.84
C TYR A 106 1.88 -9.73 -5.69
N THR A 107 2.31 -9.31 -4.50
CA THR A 107 2.39 -10.18 -3.33
C THR A 107 0.99 -10.56 -2.86
N VAL A 108 0.07 -9.62 -2.78
CA VAL A 108 -1.33 -9.85 -2.38
C VAL A 108 -2.03 -10.74 -3.41
N SER A 109 -1.87 -10.43 -4.72
CA SER A 109 -2.35 -11.29 -5.81
C SER A 109 -1.89 -12.75 -5.64
N TYR A 110 -0.62 -12.97 -5.28
CA TYR A 110 -0.08 -14.32 -5.12
C TYR A 110 -0.61 -15.02 -3.86
N VAL A 111 -0.91 -14.28 -2.78
CA VAL A 111 -1.61 -14.83 -1.60
C VAL A 111 -3.03 -15.24 -1.96
N TYR A 112 -3.80 -14.40 -2.65
CA TYR A 112 -5.13 -14.77 -3.12
C TYR A 112 -5.11 -15.95 -4.08
N HIS A 113 -4.09 -16.05 -4.93
CA HIS A 113 -3.94 -17.22 -5.80
C HIS A 113 -3.68 -18.53 -5.02
N ALA A 114 -2.95 -18.45 -3.92
CA ALA A 114 -2.76 -19.60 -3.04
C ALA A 114 -4.06 -19.98 -2.30
N MET A 115 -4.87 -19.00 -1.86
CA MET A 115 -6.20 -19.26 -1.30
C MET A 115 -7.13 -19.90 -2.33
N TYR A 116 -7.16 -19.39 -3.56
CA TYR A 116 -7.90 -20.01 -4.66
C TYR A 116 -7.53 -21.49 -4.80
N ALA A 117 -6.24 -21.81 -4.92
CA ALA A 117 -5.76 -23.18 -5.09
C ALA A 117 -6.13 -24.08 -3.92
N TYR A 118 -6.18 -23.58 -2.69
CA TYR A 118 -6.63 -24.31 -1.51
C TYR A 118 -8.12 -24.66 -1.57
N PHE A 119 -8.99 -23.69 -1.84
CA PHE A 119 -10.45 -23.88 -1.85
C PHE A 119 -10.94 -24.67 -3.06
N ASP A 120 -10.14 -24.79 -4.12
CA ASP A 120 -10.45 -25.59 -5.31
C ASP A 120 -10.13 -27.09 -5.13
N ARG A 121 -9.45 -27.50 -4.06
CA ARG A 121 -9.15 -28.91 -3.75
C ARG A 121 -10.43 -29.74 -3.56
N ASP A 122 -10.40 -31.00 -3.94
CA ASP A 122 -11.52 -31.93 -3.79
C ASP A 122 -11.92 -32.20 -2.34
N ASN A 123 -10.97 -32.15 -1.41
CA ASN A 123 -11.19 -32.34 0.03
C ASN A 123 -11.63 -31.05 0.77
N VAL A 124 -11.64 -29.89 0.09
CA VAL A 124 -12.20 -28.63 0.59
C VAL A 124 -13.50 -28.30 -0.15
N ALA A 125 -13.46 -28.28 -1.46
CA ALA A 125 -14.59 -28.20 -2.40
C ALA A 125 -15.56 -27.02 -2.17
N LEU A 126 -15.02 -25.83 -1.91
CA LEU A 126 -15.75 -24.58 -1.76
C LEU A 126 -15.49 -23.69 -3.00
N LYS A 127 -16.26 -23.95 -4.05
CA LYS A 127 -16.05 -23.36 -5.38
C LYS A 127 -16.37 -21.87 -5.46
N GLY A 128 -17.30 -21.39 -4.63
CA GLY A 128 -17.62 -19.96 -4.53
C GLY A 128 -16.46 -19.18 -3.93
N LEU A 129 -15.85 -19.67 -2.85
CA LEU A 129 -14.64 -19.11 -2.27
C LEU A 129 -13.44 -19.20 -3.22
N ALA A 130 -13.28 -20.32 -3.93
CA ALA A 130 -12.26 -20.48 -4.94
C ALA A 130 -12.41 -19.43 -6.05
N LYS A 131 -13.64 -19.21 -6.57
CA LYS A 131 -13.95 -18.18 -7.57
C LYS A 131 -13.60 -16.79 -7.04
N PHE A 132 -14.10 -16.43 -5.85
CA PHE A 132 -13.84 -15.15 -5.21
C PHE A 132 -12.34 -14.84 -5.10
N TYR A 133 -11.54 -15.75 -4.55
CA TYR A 133 -10.09 -15.53 -4.40
C TYR A 133 -9.34 -15.52 -5.74
N LYS A 134 -9.84 -16.22 -6.75
CA LYS A 134 -9.27 -16.15 -8.09
C LYS A 134 -9.49 -14.77 -8.70
N GLU A 135 -10.72 -14.26 -8.64
CA GLU A 135 -11.08 -12.92 -9.12
C GLU A 135 -10.30 -11.84 -8.39
N SER A 136 -10.22 -11.91 -7.04
CA SER A 136 -9.38 -10.99 -6.25
C SER A 136 -7.90 -11.06 -6.65
N SER A 137 -7.36 -12.26 -6.93
CA SER A 137 -5.97 -12.39 -7.42
C SER A 137 -5.75 -11.72 -8.78
N GLU A 138 -6.74 -11.80 -9.67
CA GLU A 138 -6.69 -11.15 -10.98
C GLU A 138 -6.76 -9.62 -10.84
N GLU A 139 -7.64 -9.11 -9.97
CA GLU A 139 -7.81 -7.69 -9.66
C GLU A 139 -6.51 -7.07 -9.11
N GLU A 140 -5.89 -7.70 -8.11
CA GLU A 140 -4.62 -7.21 -7.54
C GLU A 140 -3.47 -7.21 -8.56
N ARG A 141 -3.47 -8.17 -9.49
CA ARG A 141 -2.51 -8.14 -10.59
C ARG A 141 -2.76 -6.98 -11.55
N GLU A 142 -4.01 -6.67 -11.86
CA GLU A 142 -4.38 -5.52 -12.67
C GLU A 142 -3.97 -4.20 -11.99
N HIS A 143 -4.10 -4.11 -10.67
CA HIS A 143 -3.60 -2.98 -9.88
C HIS A 143 -2.08 -2.81 -10.03
N ALA A 144 -1.31 -3.90 -9.92
CA ALA A 144 0.13 -3.87 -10.14
C ALA A 144 0.48 -3.39 -11.56
N GLU A 145 -0.21 -3.91 -12.59
CA GLU A 145 0.01 -3.53 -13.99
C GLU A 145 -0.35 -2.05 -14.24
N LYS A 146 -1.44 -1.54 -13.64
CA LYS A 146 -1.84 -0.13 -13.68
C LYS A 146 -0.77 0.79 -13.10
N LEU A 147 -0.16 0.41 -11.97
CA LEU A 147 0.97 1.13 -11.37
C LEU A 147 2.21 1.10 -12.27
N MET A 148 2.51 -0.03 -12.94
CA MET A 148 3.63 -0.15 -13.88
C MET A 148 3.43 0.77 -15.10
N GLU A 149 2.22 0.83 -15.63
CA GLU A 149 1.90 1.76 -16.73
C GLU A 149 2.08 3.21 -16.31
N TYR A 150 1.60 3.56 -15.12
CA TYR A 150 1.78 4.90 -14.56
C TYR A 150 3.26 5.27 -14.41
N GLN A 151 4.06 4.36 -13.83
CA GLN A 151 5.50 4.52 -13.68
C GLN A 151 6.17 4.87 -15.02
N ASN A 152 5.83 4.11 -16.06
CA ASN A 152 6.37 4.34 -17.40
C ASN A 152 5.88 5.67 -18.02
N LYS A 153 4.60 6.03 -17.84
CA LYS A 153 4.04 7.32 -18.28
C LYS A 153 4.78 8.52 -17.68
N ARG A 154 5.16 8.42 -16.40
CA ARG A 154 5.90 9.47 -15.69
C ARG A 154 7.40 9.49 -16.02
N GLY A 155 7.87 8.56 -16.86
CA GLY A 155 9.29 8.43 -17.22
C GLY A 155 10.17 7.83 -16.12
N GLY A 156 9.57 7.10 -15.19
CA GLY A 156 10.23 6.24 -14.23
C GLY A 156 10.63 4.89 -14.82
N LYS A 157 11.27 4.05 -14.02
CA LYS A 157 11.65 2.70 -14.38
C LYS A 157 10.99 1.70 -13.46
N VAL A 158 10.25 0.77 -14.02
CA VAL A 158 9.70 -0.35 -13.26
C VAL A 158 10.82 -1.27 -12.80
N LYS A 159 10.80 -1.59 -11.49
CA LYS A 159 11.70 -2.56 -10.86
C LYS A 159 10.86 -3.59 -10.12
N LEU A 160 10.84 -4.80 -10.65
CA LEU A 160 10.15 -5.91 -10.00
C LEU A 160 11.03 -6.49 -8.88
N HIS A 161 10.46 -6.59 -7.68
CA HIS A 161 11.10 -7.19 -6.52
C HIS A 161 10.68 -8.65 -6.34
N SER A 162 11.40 -9.37 -5.48
CA SER A 162 11.06 -10.76 -5.16
C SER A 162 9.73 -10.83 -4.41
N ILE A 163 8.93 -11.83 -4.75
CA ILE A 163 7.70 -12.19 -4.03
C ILE A 163 8.04 -13.36 -3.11
N LEU A 164 7.62 -13.26 -1.85
CA LEU A 164 7.78 -14.35 -0.89
C LEU A 164 6.74 -15.45 -1.15
N MET A 165 7.12 -16.70 -0.87
CA MET A 165 6.21 -17.83 -0.96
C MET A 165 5.07 -17.67 0.05
N PRO A 166 3.80 -17.64 -0.37
CA PRO A 166 2.66 -17.53 0.52
C PRO A 166 2.42 -18.86 1.27
N HIS A 167 1.58 -18.82 2.29
CA HIS A 167 1.02 -20.03 2.88
C HIS A 167 0.17 -20.78 1.86
N SER A 168 0.19 -22.11 1.90
CA SER A 168 -0.60 -22.99 1.03
C SER A 168 -1.72 -23.72 1.77
N GLU A 169 -1.76 -23.61 3.10
CA GLU A 169 -2.74 -24.26 3.96
C GLU A 169 -3.48 -23.21 4.78
N PHE A 170 -4.80 -23.25 4.73
CA PHE A 170 -5.71 -22.33 5.40
C PHE A 170 -6.67 -23.03 6.35
N GLU A 171 -6.34 -24.27 6.73
CA GLU A 171 -7.10 -25.04 7.70
C GLU A 171 -7.09 -24.36 9.07
N HIS A 172 -8.27 -24.23 9.71
CA HIS A 172 -8.38 -23.67 11.04
C HIS A 172 -9.47 -24.39 11.87
N VAL A 173 -9.02 -25.18 12.86
CA VAL A 173 -9.89 -26.06 13.65
C VAL A 173 -11.02 -25.30 14.36
N GLU A 174 -10.73 -24.17 14.97
CA GLU A 174 -11.72 -23.43 15.79
C GLU A 174 -12.68 -22.57 14.93
N LYS A 175 -12.18 -21.82 13.96
CA LYS A 175 -12.98 -20.91 13.14
C LYS A 175 -13.59 -21.58 11.91
N GLY A 176 -12.90 -22.59 11.38
CA GLY A 176 -13.13 -23.14 10.05
C GLY A 176 -12.39 -22.33 8.98
N ASP A 177 -12.07 -22.97 7.89
CA ASP A 177 -11.21 -22.50 6.82
C ASP A 177 -11.75 -21.24 6.13
N ALA A 178 -13.06 -21.23 5.84
CA ALA A 178 -13.73 -20.12 5.17
C ALA A 178 -13.67 -18.83 5.99
N LEU A 179 -14.00 -18.88 7.29
CA LEU A 179 -13.93 -17.69 8.13
C LEU A 179 -12.49 -17.24 8.33
N TYR A 180 -11.58 -18.17 8.57
CA TYR A 180 -10.17 -17.86 8.78
C TYR A 180 -9.55 -17.19 7.55
N SER A 181 -9.78 -17.71 6.36
CA SER A 181 -9.25 -17.12 5.12
C SER A 181 -9.87 -15.75 4.83
N MET A 182 -11.17 -15.57 5.10
CA MET A 182 -11.82 -14.27 4.90
C MET A 182 -11.34 -13.21 5.90
N GLU A 183 -11.03 -13.59 7.14
CA GLU A 183 -10.37 -12.69 8.11
C GLU A 183 -8.96 -12.32 7.69
N LEU A 184 -8.20 -13.24 7.07
CA LEU A 184 -6.89 -12.95 6.48
C LEU A 184 -7.04 -11.98 5.29
N ALA A 185 -8.00 -12.21 4.40
CA ALA A 185 -8.30 -11.32 3.29
C ALA A 185 -8.60 -9.91 3.78
N LEU A 186 -9.47 -9.75 4.78
CA LEU A 186 -9.75 -8.44 5.38
C LEU A 186 -8.49 -7.75 5.93
N SER A 187 -7.59 -8.53 6.50
CA SER A 187 -6.32 -7.99 7.03
C SER A 187 -5.37 -7.59 5.90
N LEU A 188 -5.35 -8.34 4.79
CA LEU A 188 -4.57 -8.00 3.61
C LEU A 188 -5.04 -6.68 2.99
N GLU A 189 -6.35 -6.52 2.76
CA GLU A 189 -6.89 -5.27 2.23
C GLU A 189 -6.53 -4.06 3.10
N LYS A 190 -6.64 -4.21 4.42
CA LYS A 190 -6.26 -3.13 5.34
C LYS A 190 -4.78 -2.77 5.27
N ILE A 191 -3.90 -3.77 5.08
CA ILE A 191 -2.46 -3.53 4.91
C ILE A 191 -2.20 -2.87 3.56
N THR A 192 -2.85 -3.31 2.49
CA THR A 192 -2.75 -2.71 1.16
C THR A 192 -3.19 -1.24 1.19
N ASN A 193 -4.34 -0.96 1.80
CA ASN A 193 -4.79 0.41 2.00
C ASN A 193 -3.79 1.28 2.80
N GLU A 194 -3.18 0.72 3.85
CA GLU A 194 -2.14 1.43 4.62
C GLU A 194 -0.92 1.77 3.77
N LYS A 195 -0.51 0.87 2.86
CA LYS A 195 0.58 1.08 1.91
C LYS A 195 0.23 2.14 0.85
N LEU A 196 -0.98 2.11 0.30
CA LEU A 196 -1.49 3.14 -0.62
C LEU A 196 -1.53 4.53 0.03
N LEU A 197 -2.00 4.62 1.27
CA LEU A 197 -1.96 5.86 2.05
C LEU A 197 -0.52 6.33 2.34
N ALA A 198 0.43 5.41 2.48
CA ALA A 198 1.84 5.78 2.62
C ALA A 198 2.40 6.32 1.30
N LEU A 199 2.08 5.71 0.16
CA LEU A 199 2.44 6.18 -1.17
C LEU A 199 1.85 7.58 -1.44
N HIS A 200 0.58 7.80 -1.10
CA HIS A 200 -0.07 9.11 -1.20
C HIS A 200 0.70 10.19 -0.42
N ARG A 201 1.08 9.90 0.83
CA ARG A 201 1.92 10.84 1.63
C ARG A 201 3.28 11.15 0.98
N VAL A 202 3.87 10.19 0.26
CA VAL A 202 5.10 10.44 -0.51
C VAL A 202 4.84 11.42 -1.66
N ALA A 203 3.70 11.28 -2.36
CA ALA A 203 3.29 12.21 -3.41
C ALA A 203 3.11 13.64 -2.87
N GLU A 204 2.37 13.79 -1.76
CA GLU A 204 2.18 15.10 -1.10
C GLU A 204 3.50 15.73 -0.67
N LYS A 205 4.39 14.97 -0.01
CA LYS A 205 5.71 15.43 0.43
C LYS A 205 6.56 15.97 -0.72
N ASN A 206 6.43 15.38 -1.90
CA ASN A 206 7.16 15.78 -3.10
C ASN A 206 6.41 16.80 -3.98
N ASN A 207 5.26 17.32 -3.51
CA ASN A 207 4.39 18.22 -4.26
C ASN A 207 4.03 17.69 -5.66
N ASP A 208 3.68 16.39 -5.74
CA ASP A 208 3.25 15.72 -6.96
C ASP A 208 1.72 15.52 -6.95
N PRO A 209 0.94 16.55 -7.34
CA PRO A 209 -0.53 16.46 -7.30
C PRO A 209 -1.08 15.43 -8.29
N GLN A 210 -0.35 15.14 -9.37
CA GLN A 210 -0.80 14.17 -10.36
C GLN A 210 -0.66 12.73 -9.85
N LEU A 211 0.39 12.43 -9.07
CA LEU A 211 0.50 11.15 -8.39
C LEU A 211 -0.52 11.02 -7.26
N ALA A 212 -0.76 12.08 -6.47
CA ALA A 212 -1.76 12.05 -5.41
C ALA A 212 -3.16 11.77 -5.98
N ASP A 213 -3.59 12.49 -7.02
CA ASP A 213 -4.87 12.29 -7.70
C ASP A 213 -4.99 10.87 -8.29
N PHE A 214 -3.94 10.36 -8.91
CA PHE A 214 -3.91 8.99 -9.45
C PHE A 214 -4.16 7.95 -8.37
N ILE A 215 -3.50 8.07 -7.20
CA ILE A 215 -3.71 7.12 -6.09
C ILE A 215 -5.10 7.25 -5.49
N GLU A 216 -5.62 8.47 -5.34
CA GLU A 216 -6.96 8.71 -4.81
C GLU A 216 -8.05 8.13 -5.72
N SER A 217 -7.96 8.41 -7.01
CA SER A 217 -9.01 8.05 -7.99
C SER A 217 -8.99 6.57 -8.37
N GLU A 218 -7.80 5.97 -8.53
CA GLU A 218 -7.66 4.63 -9.08
C GLU A 218 -7.57 3.53 -8.00
N PHE A 219 -7.31 3.88 -6.72
CA PHE A 219 -7.06 2.87 -5.69
C PHE A 219 -7.80 3.14 -4.37
N LEU A 220 -7.68 4.35 -3.80
CA LEU A 220 -8.19 4.58 -2.44
C LEU A 220 -9.71 4.45 -2.33
N TYR A 221 -10.44 4.81 -3.39
CA TYR A 221 -11.88 4.64 -3.43
C TYR A 221 -12.27 3.15 -3.47
N GLU A 222 -11.66 2.39 -4.39
CA GLU A 222 -11.90 0.94 -4.51
C GLU A 222 -11.55 0.20 -3.22
N GLN A 223 -10.45 0.60 -2.56
CA GLN A 223 -10.01 -0.02 -1.31
C GLN A 223 -11.01 0.12 -0.15
N VAL A 224 -11.71 1.26 -0.06
CA VAL A 224 -12.77 1.45 0.95
C VAL A 224 -13.94 0.49 0.69
N GLU A 225 -14.32 0.30 -0.56
CA GLU A 225 -15.39 -0.62 -0.94
C GLU A 225 -14.99 -2.09 -0.72
N ALA A 226 -13.79 -2.48 -1.11
CA ALA A 226 -13.26 -3.83 -0.91
C ALA A 226 -13.20 -4.20 0.58
N ILE A 227 -12.64 -3.33 1.42
CA ILE A 227 -12.61 -3.53 2.88
C ILE A 227 -14.03 -3.70 3.44
N LYS A 228 -14.99 -2.89 2.99
CA LYS A 228 -16.38 -2.99 3.45
C LYS A 228 -17.01 -4.30 3.02
N LYS A 229 -16.88 -4.70 1.75
CA LYS A 229 -17.40 -5.95 1.19
C LYS A 229 -16.88 -7.16 1.97
N ILE A 230 -15.57 -7.25 2.15
CA ILE A 230 -14.94 -8.38 2.88
C ILE A 230 -15.33 -8.38 4.37
N ALA A 231 -15.45 -7.21 5.00
CA ALA A 231 -15.93 -7.11 6.38
C ALA A 231 -17.35 -7.63 6.54
N ASP A 232 -18.24 -7.39 5.57
CA ASP A 232 -19.58 -7.95 5.54
C ASP A 232 -19.55 -9.49 5.39
N PHE A 233 -18.68 -10.01 4.54
CA PHE A 233 -18.50 -11.46 4.39
C PHE A 233 -17.99 -12.12 5.67
N VAL A 234 -17.03 -11.51 6.36
CA VAL A 234 -16.58 -11.96 7.69
C VAL A 234 -17.74 -12.00 8.68
N THR A 235 -18.59 -10.97 8.68
CA THR A 235 -19.74 -10.90 9.57
C THR A 235 -20.76 -12.00 9.24
N GLN A 236 -21.05 -12.23 7.97
CA GLN A 236 -21.96 -13.31 7.52
C GLN A 236 -21.43 -14.68 7.89
N LEU A 237 -20.13 -14.97 7.64
CA LEU A 237 -19.51 -16.23 8.01
C LEU A 237 -19.53 -16.49 9.52
N ARG A 238 -19.38 -15.45 10.33
CA ARG A 238 -19.53 -15.55 11.80
C ARG A 238 -20.96 -15.88 12.21
N MET A 239 -21.95 -15.31 11.52
CA MET A 239 -23.38 -15.58 11.81
C MET A 239 -23.82 -16.99 11.40
N VAL A 240 -23.39 -17.49 10.23
CA VAL A 240 -23.80 -18.79 9.72
C VAL A 240 -23.07 -19.96 10.38
N GLY A 241 -21.94 -19.70 11.02
CA GLY A 241 -21.12 -20.71 11.69
C GLY A 241 -20.47 -21.69 10.69
N LYS A 242 -20.35 -22.95 11.09
CA LYS A 242 -19.67 -24.00 10.30
C LYS A 242 -20.66 -24.91 9.57
N GLY A 243 -20.15 -25.73 8.67
CA GLY A 243 -20.94 -26.77 7.99
C GLY A 243 -21.89 -26.20 6.94
N HIS A 244 -23.19 -26.50 7.04
CA HIS A 244 -24.15 -26.12 6.02
C HIS A 244 -24.23 -24.60 5.77
N GLY A 245 -24.02 -23.78 6.80
CA GLY A 245 -23.99 -22.33 6.66
C GLY A 245 -22.86 -21.86 5.76
N VAL A 246 -21.67 -22.43 5.90
CA VAL A 246 -20.54 -22.14 5.03
C VAL A 246 -20.81 -22.59 3.59
N TRP A 247 -21.40 -23.77 3.40
CA TRP A 247 -21.78 -24.24 2.07
C TRP A 247 -22.79 -23.29 1.42
N HIS A 248 -23.79 -22.81 2.16
CA HIS A 248 -24.77 -21.84 1.65
C HIS A 248 -24.11 -20.52 1.26
N PHE A 249 -23.22 -20.00 2.09
CA PHE A 249 -22.40 -18.80 1.79
C PHE A 249 -21.56 -19.01 0.52
N ASP A 250 -20.91 -20.15 0.38
CA ASP A 250 -20.14 -20.50 -0.81
C ASP A 250 -21.00 -20.52 -2.08
N GLN A 251 -22.22 -21.09 -2.02
CA GLN A 251 -23.14 -21.08 -3.15
C GLN A 251 -23.61 -19.66 -3.50
N MET A 252 -23.78 -18.79 -2.51
CA MET A 252 -24.08 -17.37 -2.76
C MET A 252 -22.94 -16.71 -3.55
N LEU A 253 -21.69 -16.87 -3.13
CA LEU A 253 -20.53 -16.32 -3.87
C LEU A 253 -20.40 -16.89 -5.28
N LEU A 254 -20.71 -18.18 -5.45
CA LEU A 254 -20.63 -18.83 -6.76
C LEU A 254 -21.59 -18.21 -7.78
N HIS A 255 -22.76 -17.78 -7.33
CA HIS A 255 -23.84 -17.23 -8.16
C HIS A 255 -23.96 -15.70 -8.09
N GLU A 256 -23.09 -15.00 -7.38
CA GLU A 256 -23.14 -13.52 -7.22
C GLU A 256 -23.06 -12.77 -8.56
N GLY A 257 -22.55 -13.37 -9.62
CA GLY A 257 -22.50 -12.81 -10.98
C GLY A 257 -23.69 -13.17 -11.88
N ASP A 258 -24.52 -14.14 -11.48
CA ASP A 258 -25.61 -14.67 -12.34
C ASP A 258 -26.98 -14.02 -12.08
N MET A 259 -27.07 -13.09 -11.13
CA MET A 259 -28.33 -12.45 -10.71
C MET A 259 -28.49 -10.99 -11.17
N VAL A 260 -27.75 -10.55 -12.19
CA VAL A 260 -27.86 -9.21 -12.78
C VAL A 260 -28.47 -9.26 -14.17
#